data_6334ee20f7609e9076d6d62bafdbd72d
#
_entry.id   6334ee20f7609e9076d6d62bafdbd72d
#
_cell.length_a   1.000
_cell.length_b   1.000
_cell.length_c   1.000
_cell.angle_alpha   90.00
_cell.angle_beta   90.00
_cell.angle_gamma   90.00
#
_symmetry.space_group_name_H-M   'P 1'
#
loop_
_entity.id
_entity.type
_entity.pdbx_description
1 polymer ?
#
loop_
_entity_poly.entity_id
_entity_poly.type
_entity_poly.pdbx_seq_one_letter_code
_entity_poly.pdbx_strand_id
1 'polypeptide(L)'
;MNRPTRRTVLGAALTAAATAALPRTANATTAAAASASAALSVSSWQQRWAPSAAADGLAAFETIEDDRADSHPAGHPHIRVDNDTYRWTMHTVDRDSATDRQRHEVTGMRSPAGGGFLEWRSGQTWRTTYSMYIPSALKATTSFTHIMQMKQPGNGTSPIVVQSLRRVAGAQTIELQLPISGVLVGRTSLDPLHDRWVDVDFRITVGDGSAGAVRWILRSAGATVVDVERTGVDTFLADRVRPKWGIYRSLGDTSGSLQDCYLLTSAMRGYQLVSGPTGVYRVDEARISRGSVDTDHAGHSGAGFVNLENTPGSYAEWTIQAGAASTASLDLRHANGTAAARPMDITVNGTRIAAGHPFPPTANWDTWATTTLPVSLKAGANTVRLTSTTADGGPNLDRIAVR
;
A
#
# COMPACT_ATOMS: atom_id res chain seq x y z
N MET A 1 -40.63 27.88 42.97
CA MET A 1 -41.34 27.45 44.24
C MET A 1 -40.85 26.04 44.56
N ASN A 2 -40.35 25.92 45.79
CA ASN A 2 -40.10 24.70 46.60
C ASN A 2 -39.07 23.65 46.18
N ARG A 3 -37.89 23.76 46.79
CA ARG A 3 -37.18 22.63 47.43
C ARG A 3 -37.92 22.21 48.71
N PRO A 4 -37.81 20.97 49.25
CA PRO A 4 -36.83 20.61 50.28
C PRO A 4 -36.41 19.11 50.18
N THR A 5 -35.62 18.46 51.02
CA THR A 5 -34.74 18.66 52.17
C THR A 5 -33.98 17.34 52.42
N ARG A 6 -32.82 17.45 53.03
CA ARG A 6 -31.96 16.39 53.55
C ARG A 6 -32.65 15.56 54.63
N ARG A 7 -32.27 14.28 54.77
CA ARG A 7 -32.28 13.57 56.08
C ARG A 7 -31.04 12.70 56.24
N THR A 8 -30.30 13.07 57.26
CA THR A 8 -29.20 12.33 57.91
C THR A 8 -29.82 11.37 58.95
N VAL A 9 -29.27 10.15 59.06
CA VAL A 9 -29.44 9.34 60.28
C VAL A 9 -28.15 8.65 60.66
N LEU A 10 -27.80 8.85 61.96
CA LEU A 10 -26.69 8.34 62.78
C LEU A 10 -26.67 6.79 62.86
N GLY A 11 -25.56 6.18 62.91
CA GLY A 11 -24.74 5.61 63.91
C GLY A 11 -25.27 4.36 64.62
N ALA A 12 -24.45 3.30 64.61
CA ALA A 12 -24.24 2.42 65.77
C ALA A 12 -22.96 1.62 65.60
N ALA A 13 -22.06 1.76 66.56
CA ALA A 13 -20.86 0.93 66.70
C ALA A 13 -21.21 -0.31 67.51
N LEU A 14 -20.68 -1.47 67.09
CA LEU A 14 -20.62 -2.65 68.02
C LEU A 14 -19.24 -3.31 67.86
N THR A 15 -18.54 -3.35 68.95
CA THR A 15 -17.33 -4.10 69.27
C THR A 15 -17.63 -5.59 69.46
N ALA A 16 -16.84 -6.49 68.89
CA ALA A 16 -16.62 -7.83 69.44
C ALA A 16 -15.40 -8.54 68.87
N ALA A 17 -14.51 -8.83 69.81
CA ALA A 17 -13.68 -10.03 70.03
C ALA A 17 -12.82 -10.60 68.89
N ALA A 18 -11.53 -10.56 69.18
CA ALA A 18 -10.44 -11.28 68.45
C ALA A 18 -10.48 -12.78 68.80
N THR A 19 -10.47 -13.63 67.82
CA THR A 19 -9.99 -15.01 67.93
C THR A 19 -8.81 -15.21 66.99
N ALA A 20 -7.66 -15.56 67.57
CA ALA A 20 -6.43 -15.90 66.85
C ALA A 20 -6.60 -17.24 66.11
N ALA A 21 -6.35 -17.24 64.81
CA ALA A 21 -6.13 -18.45 64.00
C ALA A 21 -4.74 -18.43 63.38
N LEU A 22 -4.03 -19.52 63.53
CA LEU A 22 -2.67 -19.78 63.07
C LEU A 22 -2.53 -19.68 61.53
N PRO A 23 -1.37 -19.28 60.99
CA PRO A 23 -1.18 -19.13 59.57
C PRO A 23 -1.09 -20.51 58.88
N ARG A 24 -2.00 -20.76 57.96
CA ARG A 24 -1.83 -21.77 56.90
C ARG A 24 -0.87 -21.21 55.85
N THR A 25 0.25 -21.88 55.67
CA THR A 25 1.14 -21.68 54.56
C THR A 25 0.38 -21.92 53.25
N ALA A 26 0.01 -20.85 52.56
CA ALA A 26 -0.45 -20.92 51.17
C ALA A 26 0.76 -21.05 50.26
N ASN A 27 0.90 -22.18 49.61
CA ASN A 27 1.78 -22.31 48.45
C ASN A 27 1.40 -21.28 47.40
N ALA A 28 2.23 -20.24 47.22
CA ALA A 28 2.12 -19.34 46.10
C ALA A 28 2.60 -20.09 44.84
N THR A 29 1.64 -20.63 44.10
CA THR A 29 1.84 -20.97 42.70
C THR A 29 2.07 -19.66 41.97
N THR A 30 3.33 -19.37 41.65
CA THR A 30 3.70 -18.31 40.72
C THR A 30 3.12 -18.67 39.34
N ALA A 31 1.96 -18.12 39.04
CA ALA A 31 1.46 -18.07 37.68
C ALA A 31 2.47 -17.21 36.88
N ALA A 32 3.33 -17.87 36.10
CA ALA A 32 4.12 -17.19 35.11
C ALA A 32 3.15 -16.49 34.17
N ALA A 33 3.06 -15.16 34.28
CA ALA A 33 2.39 -14.34 33.31
C ALA A 33 3.14 -14.54 31.99
N ALA A 34 2.56 -15.33 31.10
CA ALA A 34 2.99 -15.39 29.70
C ALA A 34 2.74 -13.99 29.14
N SER A 35 3.82 -13.20 29.07
CA SER A 35 3.80 -11.97 28.29
C SER A 35 3.51 -12.37 26.85
N ALA A 36 2.27 -12.17 26.42
CA ALA A 36 1.91 -12.23 25.02
C ALA A 36 2.70 -11.13 24.34
N SER A 37 3.83 -11.50 23.74
CA SER A 37 4.58 -10.63 22.83
C SER A 37 3.60 -10.27 21.72
N ALA A 38 3.18 -9.02 21.67
CA ALA A 38 2.38 -8.52 20.59
C ALA A 38 3.23 -8.69 19.31
N ALA A 39 2.82 -9.61 18.47
CA ALA A 39 3.46 -9.85 17.19
C ALA A 39 3.39 -8.56 16.39
N LEU A 40 4.56 -7.96 16.11
CA LEU A 40 4.67 -6.77 15.28
C LEU A 40 4.34 -7.18 13.84
N SER A 41 3.19 -6.75 13.34
CA SER A 41 2.83 -6.96 11.95
C SER A 41 3.69 -6.05 11.08
N VAL A 42 4.57 -6.65 10.29
CA VAL A 42 5.32 -5.94 9.25
C VAL A 42 4.39 -5.81 8.05
N SER A 43 4.13 -4.58 7.63
CA SER A 43 3.35 -4.30 6.44
C SER A 43 4.27 -3.99 5.27
N SER A 44 4.06 -4.65 4.12
CA SER A 44 4.82 -4.41 2.89
C SER A 44 3.90 -4.00 1.74
N TRP A 45 4.43 -3.18 0.82
CA TRP A 45 3.74 -2.82 -0.41
C TRP A 45 3.93 -3.94 -1.44
N GLN A 46 2.86 -4.66 -1.77
CA GLN A 46 2.84 -5.61 -2.88
C GLN A 46 2.33 -4.93 -4.15
N GLN A 47 3.13 -4.96 -5.22
CA GLN A 47 2.68 -4.49 -6.53
C GLN A 47 1.60 -5.44 -7.06
N ARG A 48 0.43 -4.88 -7.36
CA ARG A 48 -0.74 -5.61 -7.88
C ARG A 48 -1.04 -5.27 -9.31
N TRP A 49 -0.52 -4.14 -9.80
CA TRP A 49 -0.81 -3.62 -11.12
C TRP A 49 0.35 -2.78 -11.64
N ALA A 50 0.75 -3.00 -12.87
CA ALA A 50 1.85 -2.33 -13.51
C ALA A 50 1.74 -2.43 -15.03
N PRO A 51 0.76 -1.76 -15.65
CA PRO A 51 0.57 -1.87 -17.08
C PRO A 51 1.72 -1.20 -17.85
N SER A 52 2.03 -1.76 -19.01
CA SER A 52 2.69 -1.07 -20.10
C SER A 52 1.61 -0.51 -21.03
N ALA A 53 1.57 0.79 -21.24
CA ALA A 53 0.57 1.38 -22.13
C ALA A 53 0.70 0.82 -23.55
N ALA A 54 1.93 0.64 -24.03
CA ALA A 54 2.20 0.09 -25.35
C ALA A 54 1.77 -1.37 -25.53
N ALA A 55 1.90 -2.21 -24.49
CA ALA A 55 1.58 -3.64 -24.57
C ALA A 55 0.13 -3.93 -24.17
N ASP A 56 -0.35 -3.35 -23.07
CA ASP A 56 -1.65 -3.66 -22.48
C ASP A 56 -2.75 -2.74 -23.01
N GLY A 57 -2.39 -1.58 -23.53
CA GLY A 57 -3.36 -0.61 -24.07
C GLY A 57 -4.42 -0.24 -23.03
N LEU A 58 -5.60 0.07 -23.49
CA LEU A 58 -6.74 0.40 -22.65
C LEU A 58 -7.36 -0.83 -21.95
N ALA A 59 -6.96 -2.05 -22.33
CA ALA A 59 -7.39 -3.27 -21.65
C ALA A 59 -6.85 -3.37 -20.21
N ALA A 60 -5.87 -2.55 -19.84
CA ALA A 60 -5.37 -2.43 -18.46
C ALA A 60 -6.43 -1.91 -17.47
N PHE A 61 -7.51 -1.30 -17.94
CA PHE A 61 -8.54 -0.68 -17.11
C PHE A 61 -9.85 -1.49 -17.10
N GLU A 62 -10.67 -1.25 -16.08
CA GLU A 62 -11.96 -1.90 -15.90
C GLU A 62 -12.99 -1.38 -16.90
N THR A 63 -13.12 -0.05 -17.02
CA THR A 63 -14.03 0.61 -17.97
C THR A 63 -13.40 1.85 -18.57
N ILE A 64 -13.93 2.22 -19.75
CA ILE A 64 -13.54 3.40 -20.52
C ILE A 64 -14.79 4.25 -20.70
N GLU A 65 -14.71 5.53 -20.38
CA GLU A 65 -15.76 6.52 -20.61
C GLU A 65 -15.22 7.53 -21.62
N ASP A 66 -15.37 7.20 -22.92
CA ASP A 66 -14.92 8.01 -24.04
C ASP A 66 -16.13 8.49 -24.85
N ASP A 67 -16.27 9.81 -24.98
CA ASP A 67 -17.33 10.51 -25.72
C ASP A 67 -18.74 9.87 -25.63
N ARG A 68 -19.21 9.67 -24.40
CA ARG A 68 -20.47 8.97 -24.13
C ARG A 68 -21.73 9.68 -24.69
N ALA A 69 -21.59 10.89 -25.15
CA ALA A 69 -22.64 11.67 -25.78
C ALA A 69 -22.57 11.66 -27.31
N ASP A 70 -21.58 10.98 -27.89
CA ASP A 70 -21.31 10.97 -29.33
C ASP A 70 -21.26 12.41 -29.89
N SER A 71 -20.55 13.28 -29.16
CA SER A 71 -20.54 14.72 -29.42
C SER A 71 -19.45 15.18 -30.39
N HIS A 72 -18.51 14.29 -30.70
CA HIS A 72 -17.40 14.54 -31.63
C HIS A 72 -17.57 13.66 -32.90
N PRO A 73 -17.14 14.14 -34.07
CA PRO A 73 -17.22 13.32 -35.29
C PRO A 73 -16.49 11.98 -35.14
N ALA A 74 -17.07 10.93 -35.71
CA ALA A 74 -16.51 9.58 -35.71
C ALA A 74 -15.05 9.54 -36.14
N GLY A 75 -14.24 8.72 -35.50
CA GLY A 75 -12.82 8.54 -35.84
C GLY A 75 -11.83 9.37 -35.01
N HIS A 76 -12.29 10.08 -33.98
CA HIS A 76 -11.43 10.84 -33.07
C HIS A 76 -11.46 10.23 -31.67
N PRO A 77 -10.65 9.18 -31.38
CA PRO A 77 -10.58 8.65 -30.02
C PRO A 77 -9.96 9.68 -29.08
N HIS A 78 -10.66 10.01 -28.00
CA HIS A 78 -10.19 10.96 -27.00
C HIS A 78 -9.24 10.30 -26.00
N ILE A 79 -9.46 8.99 -25.76
CA ILE A 79 -8.62 8.17 -24.89
C ILE A 79 -7.83 7.20 -25.75
N ARG A 80 -6.50 7.35 -25.76
CA ARG A 80 -5.63 6.50 -26.57
C ARG A 80 -4.29 6.28 -25.91
N VAL A 81 -3.57 5.29 -26.43
CA VAL A 81 -2.16 5.08 -26.13
C VAL A 81 -1.33 5.89 -27.16
N ASP A 82 -0.32 6.60 -26.65
CA ASP A 82 0.66 7.35 -27.43
C ASP A 82 2.05 6.94 -26.95
N ASN A 83 2.70 6.02 -27.67
CA ASN A 83 3.89 5.28 -27.24
C ASN A 83 3.62 4.53 -25.90
N ASP A 84 4.40 4.75 -24.83
CA ASP A 84 4.17 4.16 -23.50
C ASP A 84 3.47 5.14 -22.56
N THR A 85 2.58 5.99 -23.10
CA THR A 85 1.74 6.91 -22.34
C THR A 85 0.27 6.69 -22.65
N TYR A 86 -0.59 6.92 -21.66
CA TYR A 86 -2.02 7.12 -21.86
C TYR A 86 -2.28 8.60 -22.10
N ARG A 87 -3.08 8.91 -23.11
CA ARG A 87 -3.47 10.27 -23.47
C ARG A 87 -4.98 10.44 -23.39
N TRP A 88 -5.41 11.45 -22.67
CA TRP A 88 -6.80 11.91 -22.63
C TRP A 88 -6.86 13.27 -23.32
N THR A 89 -7.58 13.35 -24.41
CA THR A 89 -7.81 14.60 -25.17
C THR A 89 -9.22 15.08 -24.87
N MET A 90 -9.42 16.38 -24.67
CA MET A 90 -10.70 17.01 -24.42
C MET A 90 -10.86 18.22 -25.34
N HIS A 91 -11.90 18.21 -26.17
CA HIS A 91 -12.23 19.33 -27.02
C HIS A 91 -13.38 20.14 -26.43
N THR A 92 -13.52 21.39 -26.83
CA THR A 92 -14.58 22.27 -26.33
C THR A 92 -15.99 21.81 -26.75
N VAL A 93 -16.08 21.04 -27.83
CA VAL A 93 -17.34 20.45 -28.34
C VAL A 93 -17.76 19.18 -27.60
N ASP A 94 -16.84 18.49 -26.93
CA ASP A 94 -17.12 17.22 -26.27
C ASP A 94 -18.16 17.40 -25.15
N ARG A 95 -18.97 16.36 -24.93
CA ARG A 95 -19.98 16.32 -23.86
C ARG A 95 -19.94 14.98 -23.15
N ASP A 96 -20.49 14.94 -21.94
CA ASP A 96 -20.83 13.70 -21.23
C ASP A 96 -22.32 13.39 -21.47
N SER A 97 -22.80 12.28 -20.97
CA SER A 97 -24.23 11.96 -20.92
C SER A 97 -25.06 13.04 -20.19
N ALA A 98 -24.44 13.81 -19.29
CA ALA A 98 -25.01 15.05 -18.74
C ALA A 98 -24.42 16.25 -19.51
N THR A 99 -25.27 17.13 -19.99
CA THR A 99 -24.93 18.22 -20.93
C THR A 99 -24.16 19.38 -20.29
N ASP A 100 -24.07 19.43 -18.96
CA ASP A 100 -23.36 20.47 -18.17
C ASP A 100 -21.87 20.19 -17.94
N ARG A 101 -21.34 19.10 -18.55
CA ARG A 101 -19.98 18.60 -18.29
C ARG A 101 -19.38 17.84 -19.46
N GLN A 102 -18.06 17.69 -19.41
CA GLN A 102 -17.25 16.90 -20.34
C GLN A 102 -16.52 15.81 -19.58
N ARG A 103 -16.39 14.60 -20.17
CA ARG A 103 -15.74 13.48 -19.51
C ARG A 103 -15.09 12.55 -20.51
N HIS A 104 -13.77 12.35 -20.30
CA HIS A 104 -13.00 11.26 -20.91
C HIS A 104 -12.15 10.67 -19.81
N GLU A 105 -12.55 9.52 -19.27
CA GLU A 105 -11.93 8.86 -18.12
C GLU A 105 -11.83 7.35 -18.32
N VAL A 106 -10.79 6.76 -17.77
CA VAL A 106 -10.70 5.32 -17.54
C VAL A 106 -10.96 5.04 -16.07
N THR A 107 -11.41 3.83 -15.75
CA THR A 107 -11.79 3.46 -14.38
C THR A 107 -11.22 2.11 -14.01
N GLY A 108 -10.76 2.00 -12.75
CA GLY A 108 -10.32 0.75 -12.14
C GLY A 108 -9.03 0.20 -12.71
N MET A 109 -8.62 -0.93 -12.21
CA MET A 109 -7.42 -1.65 -12.60
C MET A 109 -7.79 -3.09 -12.92
N ARG A 110 -7.44 -3.59 -14.10
CA ARG A 110 -7.65 -4.99 -14.46
C ARG A 110 -6.53 -5.84 -13.90
N SER A 111 -6.89 -6.99 -13.34
CA SER A 111 -5.90 -7.93 -12.82
C SER A 111 -5.02 -8.49 -13.95
N PRO A 112 -3.68 -8.47 -13.82
CA PRO A 112 -2.78 -9.06 -14.82
C PRO A 112 -2.99 -10.56 -15.01
N ALA A 113 -3.48 -11.26 -13.98
CA ALA A 113 -3.75 -12.70 -14.02
C ALA A 113 -5.04 -13.08 -14.79
N GLY A 114 -5.67 -12.14 -15.51
CA GLY A 114 -6.87 -12.40 -16.30
C GLY A 114 -8.14 -12.66 -15.49
N GLY A 115 -8.11 -12.49 -14.17
CA GLY A 115 -9.16 -12.85 -13.21
C GLY A 115 -10.10 -11.74 -12.77
N GLY A 116 -10.33 -10.68 -13.58
CA GLY A 116 -11.25 -9.61 -13.21
C GLY A 116 -10.55 -8.31 -12.82
N PHE A 117 -11.08 -7.60 -11.82
CA PHE A 117 -10.63 -6.27 -11.42
C PHE A 117 -10.04 -6.27 -10.02
N LEU A 118 -9.11 -5.35 -9.76
CA LEU A 118 -8.60 -5.11 -8.41
C LEU A 118 -9.63 -4.32 -7.61
N GLU A 119 -10.13 -4.93 -6.57
CA GLU A 119 -11.16 -4.36 -5.71
C GLU A 119 -10.53 -3.82 -4.43
N TRP A 120 -10.69 -2.53 -4.19
CA TRP A 120 -10.22 -1.87 -2.99
C TRP A 120 -11.34 -1.81 -1.97
N ARG A 121 -11.27 -2.67 -0.96
CA ARG A 121 -12.34 -2.85 0.02
C ARG A 121 -11.99 -2.19 1.35
N SER A 122 -13.02 -1.95 2.17
CA SER A 122 -12.87 -1.42 3.52
C SER A 122 -11.83 -2.21 4.34
N GLY A 123 -10.99 -1.51 5.09
CA GLY A 123 -9.87 -2.04 5.86
C GLY A 123 -8.58 -2.22 5.08
N GLN A 124 -8.59 -2.05 3.75
CA GLN A 124 -7.39 -2.16 2.93
C GLN A 124 -6.72 -0.81 2.72
N THR A 125 -5.39 -0.83 2.59
CA THR A 125 -4.59 0.34 2.21
C THR A 125 -3.97 0.11 0.84
N TRP A 126 -4.17 1.05 -0.05
CA TRP A 126 -3.68 1.02 -1.42
C TRP A 126 -2.83 2.24 -1.74
N ARG A 127 -1.95 2.08 -2.72
CA ARG A 127 -1.08 3.13 -3.24
C ARG A 127 -1.06 3.08 -4.75
N THR A 128 -1.17 4.23 -5.40
CA THR A 128 -0.90 4.39 -6.83
C THR A 128 0.26 5.34 -7.04
N THR A 129 1.14 5.00 -7.95
CA THR A 129 2.19 5.90 -8.44
C THR A 129 2.08 6.03 -9.95
N TYR A 130 2.30 7.22 -10.45
CA TYR A 130 2.34 7.51 -11.89
C TYR A 130 3.01 8.86 -12.13
N SER A 131 3.47 9.07 -13.34
CA SER A 131 3.88 10.40 -13.81
C SER A 131 2.75 10.99 -14.65
N MET A 132 2.44 12.26 -14.47
CA MET A 132 1.47 13.01 -15.26
C MET A 132 2.12 14.21 -15.94
N TYR A 133 1.68 14.53 -17.16
CA TYR A 133 2.06 15.74 -17.88
C TYR A 133 0.81 16.58 -18.10
N ILE A 134 0.80 17.77 -17.50
CA ILE A 134 -0.32 18.74 -17.57
C ILE A 134 0.12 19.87 -18.48
N PRO A 135 -0.33 19.93 -19.75
CA PRO A 135 0.02 21.02 -20.64
C PRO A 135 -0.63 22.35 -20.17
N SER A 136 -0.03 23.46 -20.51
CA SER A 136 -0.56 24.80 -20.21
C SER A 136 -1.95 25.05 -20.80
N ALA A 137 -2.34 24.26 -21.80
CA ALA A 137 -3.71 24.24 -22.34
C ALA A 137 -4.75 23.61 -21.39
N LEU A 138 -4.35 22.72 -20.48
CA LEU A 138 -5.25 22.16 -19.46
C LEU A 138 -5.24 23.04 -18.21
N LYS A 139 -6.09 24.04 -18.22
CA LYS A 139 -6.16 25.10 -17.18
C LYS A 139 -7.07 24.71 -16.02
N ALA A 140 -6.80 25.31 -14.88
CA ALA A 140 -7.70 25.31 -13.74
C ALA A 140 -8.98 26.13 -14.03
N THR A 141 -10.14 25.63 -13.55
CA THR A 141 -11.44 26.27 -13.76
C THR A 141 -12.03 26.79 -12.44
N THR A 142 -13.01 27.68 -12.54
CA THR A 142 -13.75 28.19 -11.36
C THR A 142 -14.74 27.16 -10.80
N SER A 143 -15.10 26.13 -11.59
CA SER A 143 -15.92 25.02 -11.15
C SER A 143 -15.02 23.80 -10.83
N PHE A 144 -15.19 22.67 -11.49
CA PHE A 144 -14.31 21.51 -11.28
C PHE A 144 -13.65 21.07 -12.59
N THR A 145 -12.38 20.70 -12.49
CA THR A 145 -11.64 19.94 -13.51
C THR A 145 -10.88 18.82 -12.77
N HIS A 146 -11.50 17.65 -12.67
CA HIS A 146 -10.91 16.49 -12.06
C HIS A 146 -9.99 15.78 -13.05
N ILE A 147 -8.79 15.41 -12.59
CA ILE A 147 -7.81 14.63 -13.37
C ILE A 147 -7.54 13.27 -12.73
N MET A 148 -8.02 13.04 -11.51
CA MET A 148 -8.08 11.75 -10.84
C MET A 148 -9.25 11.78 -9.86
N GLN A 149 -9.94 10.65 -9.72
CA GLN A 149 -10.99 10.47 -8.72
C GLN A 149 -10.85 9.10 -8.06
N MET A 150 -11.30 9.01 -6.82
CA MET A 150 -11.62 7.73 -6.16
C MET A 150 -13.14 7.66 -6.02
N LYS A 151 -13.72 6.57 -6.52
CA LYS A 151 -15.18 6.44 -6.57
C LYS A 151 -15.60 4.98 -6.38
N GLN A 152 -16.75 4.76 -5.73
CA GLN A 152 -17.37 3.44 -5.77
C GLN A 152 -18.04 3.18 -7.15
N PRO A 153 -18.29 1.93 -7.55
CA PRO A 153 -19.10 1.61 -8.73
C PRO A 153 -20.49 2.19 -8.65
N GLY A 154 -21.12 2.32 -9.82
CA GLY A 154 -22.49 2.83 -9.96
C GLY A 154 -22.55 4.29 -10.37
N ASN A 155 -23.76 4.69 -10.77
CA ASN A 155 -24.08 6.04 -11.22
C ASN A 155 -24.61 6.88 -10.06
N GLY A 156 -24.41 8.21 -10.15
CA GLY A 156 -25.03 9.17 -9.22
C GLY A 156 -24.33 9.33 -7.88
N THR A 157 -23.34 8.50 -7.54
CA THR A 157 -22.59 8.69 -6.31
C THR A 157 -21.53 9.80 -6.44
N SER A 158 -21.34 10.58 -5.38
CA SER A 158 -20.25 11.54 -5.31
C SER A 158 -18.89 10.85 -5.28
N PRO A 159 -17.82 11.45 -5.82
CA PRO A 159 -16.48 10.91 -5.64
C PRO A 159 -16.07 10.99 -4.17
N ILE A 160 -15.31 10.01 -3.72
CA ILE A 160 -14.75 9.93 -2.36
C ILE A 160 -13.54 10.87 -2.24
N VAL A 161 -12.66 10.83 -3.24
CA VAL A 161 -11.48 11.70 -3.35
C VAL A 161 -11.43 12.25 -4.76
N VAL A 162 -11.01 13.50 -4.92
CA VAL A 162 -10.72 14.11 -6.22
C VAL A 162 -9.38 14.83 -6.20
N GLN A 163 -8.59 14.64 -7.26
CA GLN A 163 -7.47 15.50 -7.60
C GLN A 163 -7.94 16.45 -8.70
N SER A 164 -7.96 17.73 -8.40
CA SER A 164 -8.63 18.73 -9.24
C SER A 164 -7.72 19.91 -9.56
N LEU A 165 -7.91 20.46 -10.74
CA LEU A 165 -7.37 21.78 -11.13
C LEU A 165 -8.46 22.82 -10.86
N ARG A 166 -8.21 23.74 -9.90
CA ARG A 166 -9.18 24.75 -9.47
C ARG A 166 -8.58 26.14 -9.47
N ARG A 167 -9.41 27.13 -9.87
CA ARG A 167 -9.11 28.55 -9.63
C ARG A 167 -9.57 28.93 -8.24
N VAL A 168 -8.63 29.41 -7.44
CA VAL A 168 -8.88 29.90 -6.08
C VAL A 168 -8.36 31.32 -5.98
N ALA A 169 -9.23 32.28 -5.72
CA ALA A 169 -8.90 33.70 -5.72
C ALA A 169 -8.14 34.17 -7.00
N GLY A 170 -8.57 33.64 -8.15
CA GLY A 170 -7.96 33.93 -9.46
C GLY A 170 -6.71 33.12 -9.82
N ALA A 171 -6.01 32.54 -8.85
CA ALA A 171 -4.82 31.71 -9.10
C ALA A 171 -5.17 30.29 -9.54
N GLN A 172 -4.37 29.71 -10.42
CA GLN A 172 -4.47 28.31 -10.81
C GLN A 172 -3.84 27.41 -9.75
N THR A 173 -4.58 26.41 -9.29
CA THR A 173 -4.10 25.47 -8.28
C THR A 173 -4.41 24.03 -8.70
N ILE A 174 -3.61 23.09 -8.17
CA ILE A 174 -3.90 21.67 -8.12
C ILE A 174 -4.15 21.30 -6.66
N GLU A 175 -5.21 20.54 -6.40
CA GLU A 175 -5.63 20.19 -5.05
C GLU A 175 -6.14 18.76 -4.95
N LEU A 176 -6.01 18.18 -3.75
CA LEU A 176 -6.67 16.94 -3.38
C LEU A 176 -7.75 17.24 -2.34
N GLN A 177 -8.96 16.77 -2.59
CA GLN A 177 -10.11 16.98 -1.71
C GLN A 177 -10.89 15.68 -1.49
N LEU A 178 -11.59 15.61 -0.35
CA LEU A 178 -12.65 14.66 -0.08
C LEU A 178 -13.99 15.42 -0.17
N PRO A 179 -14.67 15.40 -1.32
CA PRO A 179 -15.83 16.28 -1.56
C PRO A 179 -17.00 16.02 -0.62
N ILE A 180 -17.23 14.77 -0.21
CA ILE A 180 -18.35 14.38 0.66
C ILE A 180 -18.21 15.00 2.05
N SER A 181 -17.00 14.97 2.62
CA SER A 181 -16.71 15.52 3.93
C SER A 181 -16.25 16.99 3.89
N GLY A 182 -16.07 17.56 2.70
CA GLY A 182 -15.58 18.94 2.51
C GLY A 182 -14.12 19.15 2.94
N VAL A 183 -13.34 18.07 3.09
CA VAL A 183 -11.95 18.13 3.57
C VAL A 183 -11.00 18.46 2.42
N LEU A 184 -10.30 19.58 2.52
CA LEU A 184 -9.13 19.85 1.68
C LEU A 184 -7.91 19.14 2.28
N VAL A 185 -7.37 18.18 1.55
CA VAL A 185 -6.15 17.44 1.95
C VAL A 185 -4.92 18.30 1.74
N GLY A 186 -4.79 18.88 0.56
CA GLY A 186 -3.69 19.78 0.21
C GLY A 186 -3.93 20.53 -1.09
N ARG A 187 -3.15 21.58 -1.30
CA ARG A 187 -3.20 22.45 -2.49
C ARG A 187 -1.83 23.06 -2.75
N THR A 188 -1.49 23.25 -4.03
CA THR A 188 -0.32 24.00 -4.45
C THR A 188 -0.61 24.77 -5.74
N SER A 189 0.27 25.68 -6.15
CA SER A 189 0.18 26.35 -7.44
C SER A 189 0.30 25.37 -8.59
N LEU A 190 -0.53 25.52 -9.60
CA LEU A 190 -0.48 24.71 -10.82
C LEU A 190 0.53 25.22 -11.84
N ASP A 191 0.71 26.57 -11.94
CA ASP A 191 1.53 27.18 -12.97
C ASP A 191 2.96 26.62 -13.07
N PRO A 192 3.69 26.39 -11.95
CA PRO A 192 5.03 25.78 -12.02
C PRO A 192 5.03 24.30 -12.45
N LEU A 193 3.88 23.64 -12.52
CA LEU A 193 3.73 22.23 -12.85
C LEU A 193 3.28 22.02 -14.29
N HIS A 194 2.92 23.08 -15.02
CA HIS A 194 2.60 23.00 -16.44
C HIS A 194 3.80 22.65 -17.29
N ASP A 195 3.54 21.99 -18.40
CA ASP A 195 4.48 21.63 -19.47
C ASP A 195 5.70 20.83 -18.99
N ARG A 196 5.50 20.01 -17.95
CA ARG A 196 6.51 19.09 -17.43
C ARG A 196 5.88 17.87 -16.78
N TRP A 197 6.70 16.82 -16.63
CA TRP A 197 6.29 15.64 -15.89
C TRP A 197 6.28 15.90 -14.38
N VAL A 198 5.22 15.45 -13.74
CA VAL A 198 5.00 15.52 -12.29
C VAL A 198 4.71 14.12 -11.80
N ASP A 199 5.50 13.64 -10.85
CA ASP A 199 5.29 12.32 -10.24
C ASP A 199 4.28 12.42 -9.11
N VAL A 200 3.34 11.49 -9.11
CA VAL A 200 2.28 11.34 -8.11
C VAL A 200 2.51 10.07 -7.32
N ASP A 201 2.43 10.17 -5.98
CA ASP A 201 2.31 9.04 -5.06
C ASP A 201 1.06 9.30 -4.20
N PHE A 202 0.00 8.60 -4.51
CA PHE A 202 -1.27 8.69 -3.80
C PHE A 202 -1.52 7.42 -3.00
N ARG A 203 -1.86 7.57 -1.72
CA ARG A 203 -2.19 6.46 -0.81
C ARG A 203 -3.55 6.69 -0.18
N ILE A 204 -4.29 5.61 -0.02
CA ILE A 204 -5.60 5.62 0.62
C ILE A 204 -5.76 4.39 1.50
N THR A 205 -6.13 4.59 2.76
CA THR A 205 -6.73 3.56 3.60
C THR A 205 -8.23 3.66 3.43
N VAL A 206 -8.85 2.62 2.89
CA VAL A 206 -10.30 2.58 2.66
C VAL A 206 -10.98 2.28 3.98
N GLY A 207 -11.73 3.23 4.51
CA GLY A 207 -12.39 3.09 5.81
C GLY A 207 -13.59 4.02 5.96
N ASP A 208 -14.60 3.52 6.67
CA ASP A 208 -15.83 4.23 6.98
C ASP A 208 -15.63 5.19 8.15
N GLY A 209 -16.29 6.34 8.11
CA GLY A 209 -16.23 7.37 9.12
C GLY A 209 -14.80 7.89 9.36
N SER A 210 -14.23 7.60 10.53
CA SER A 210 -12.86 8.02 10.89
C SER A 210 -11.79 6.95 10.65
N ALA A 211 -12.15 5.82 10.05
CA ALA A 211 -11.21 4.71 9.83
C ALA A 211 -10.33 4.87 8.59
N GLY A 212 -10.62 5.85 7.74
CA GLY A 212 -9.88 6.11 6.52
C GLY A 212 -8.72 7.09 6.70
N ALA A 213 -7.84 7.08 5.70
CA ALA A 213 -6.72 8.01 5.57
C ALA A 213 -6.36 8.22 4.10
N VAL A 214 -5.78 9.37 3.79
CA VAL A 214 -5.21 9.67 2.47
C VAL A 214 -3.87 10.38 2.64
N ARG A 215 -2.89 10.03 1.79
CA ARG A 215 -1.64 10.77 1.63
C ARG A 215 -1.43 11.10 0.16
N TRP A 216 -0.97 12.29 -0.10
CA TRP A 216 -0.75 12.79 -1.44
C TRP A 216 0.61 13.47 -1.54
N ILE A 217 1.43 12.97 -2.45
CA ILE A 217 2.77 13.48 -2.70
C ILE A 217 2.88 13.84 -4.17
N LEU A 218 3.32 15.04 -4.46
CA LEU A 218 3.72 15.48 -5.80
C LEU A 218 5.21 15.77 -5.82
N ARG A 219 5.89 15.31 -6.88
CA ARG A 219 7.29 15.64 -7.15
C ARG A 219 7.43 16.20 -8.56
N SER A 220 8.24 17.23 -8.71
CA SER A 220 8.57 17.80 -10.01
C SER A 220 10.05 18.10 -10.05
N ALA A 221 10.73 17.72 -11.15
CA ALA A 221 12.17 17.86 -11.32
C ALA A 221 12.99 17.33 -10.12
N GLY A 222 12.57 16.20 -9.54
CA GLY A 222 13.23 15.55 -8.40
C GLY A 222 12.90 16.18 -7.02
N ALA A 223 12.25 17.34 -6.98
CA ALA A 223 11.87 18.00 -5.71
C ALA A 223 10.45 17.62 -5.29
N THR A 224 10.23 17.45 -3.99
CA THR A 224 8.88 17.29 -3.43
C THR A 224 8.19 18.65 -3.38
N VAL A 225 7.07 18.76 -4.09
CA VAL A 225 6.25 19.99 -4.16
C VAL A 225 5.12 19.96 -3.14
N VAL A 226 4.55 18.76 -2.92
CA VAL A 226 3.52 18.51 -1.93
C VAL A 226 3.83 17.18 -1.25
N ASP A 227 3.68 17.12 0.07
CA ASP A 227 3.62 15.89 0.85
C ASP A 227 2.68 16.14 2.03
N VAL A 228 1.45 15.66 1.90
CA VAL A 228 0.39 15.91 2.87
C VAL A 228 -0.38 14.64 3.16
N GLU A 229 -0.79 14.48 4.42
CA GLU A 229 -1.57 13.35 4.89
C GLU A 229 -2.79 13.83 5.69
N ARG A 230 -3.89 13.11 5.58
CA ARG A 230 -5.07 13.23 6.45
C ARG A 230 -5.50 11.86 6.91
N THR A 231 -5.55 11.68 8.20
CA THR A 231 -6.08 10.51 8.89
C THR A 231 -7.40 10.85 9.56
N GLY A 232 -8.17 9.83 9.96
CA GLY A 232 -9.45 10.06 10.61
C GLY A 232 -10.51 10.63 9.67
N VAL A 233 -10.46 10.28 8.38
CA VAL A 233 -11.37 10.77 7.34
C VAL A 233 -12.16 9.61 6.72
N ASP A 234 -13.36 9.93 6.23
CA ASP A 234 -14.19 8.94 5.54
C ASP A 234 -13.72 8.77 4.09
N THR A 235 -13.34 7.55 3.74
CA THR A 235 -12.85 7.16 2.41
C THR A 235 -13.62 5.98 1.83
N PHE A 236 -14.80 5.68 2.39
CA PHE A 236 -15.65 4.57 1.99
C PHE A 236 -17.11 5.03 1.91
N LEU A 237 -17.92 4.41 1.07
CA LEU A 237 -19.36 4.68 1.00
C LEU A 237 -20.17 3.42 1.35
N ALA A 238 -20.11 2.39 0.50
CA ALA A 238 -20.91 1.18 0.71
C ALA A 238 -20.36 -0.08 0.03
N ASP A 239 -19.50 0.09 -0.99
CA ASP A 239 -18.97 -1.01 -1.80
C ASP A 239 -17.43 -0.89 -1.89
N ARG A 240 -16.84 -1.33 -2.95
CA ARG A 240 -15.42 -1.15 -3.25
C ARG A 240 -15.12 0.26 -3.74
N VAL A 241 -13.90 0.69 -3.54
CA VAL A 241 -13.37 1.94 -4.11
C VAL A 241 -12.52 1.60 -5.33
N ARG A 242 -12.55 2.45 -6.34
CA ARG A 242 -11.73 2.32 -7.54
C ARG A 242 -11.25 3.68 -8.02
N PRO A 243 -10.00 3.74 -8.54
CA PRO A 243 -9.47 4.96 -9.13
C PRO A 243 -10.09 5.21 -10.50
N LYS A 244 -10.12 6.47 -10.89
CA LYS A 244 -10.41 6.96 -12.23
C LYS A 244 -9.36 7.97 -12.62
N TRP A 245 -8.93 7.96 -13.87
CA TRP A 245 -7.98 8.91 -14.43
C TRP A 245 -8.50 9.45 -15.76
N GLY A 246 -8.17 10.70 -16.05
CA GLY A 246 -8.58 11.35 -17.29
C GLY A 246 -8.92 12.81 -17.05
N ILE A 247 -9.82 13.34 -17.88
CA ILE A 247 -10.33 14.71 -17.74
C ILE A 247 -11.84 14.65 -17.56
N TYR A 248 -12.31 15.17 -16.41
CA TYR A 248 -13.72 15.36 -16.12
C TYR A 248 -13.94 16.77 -15.61
N ARG A 249 -14.58 17.63 -16.42
CA ARG A 249 -14.72 19.05 -16.10
C ARG A 249 -16.15 19.57 -16.31
N SER A 250 -16.51 20.55 -15.51
CA SER A 250 -17.77 21.27 -15.63
C SER A 250 -17.70 22.31 -16.75
N LEU A 251 -18.81 22.49 -17.46
CA LEU A 251 -19.01 23.60 -18.40
C LEU A 251 -19.41 24.91 -17.73
N GLY A 252 -19.67 24.90 -16.41
CA GLY A 252 -19.98 26.08 -15.62
C GLY A 252 -18.76 26.95 -15.25
N ASP A 253 -17.63 26.83 -15.97
CA ASP A 253 -16.48 27.71 -15.78
C ASP A 253 -16.78 29.13 -16.23
N THR A 254 -16.47 30.12 -15.38
CA THR A 254 -16.65 31.55 -15.67
C THR A 254 -15.34 32.26 -15.93
N SER A 255 -14.20 31.56 -15.91
CA SER A 255 -12.89 32.16 -16.11
C SER A 255 -12.41 32.19 -17.56
N GLY A 256 -13.17 31.59 -18.49
CA GLY A 256 -12.76 31.42 -19.88
C GLY A 256 -11.61 30.40 -20.05
N SER A 257 -11.44 29.49 -19.08
CA SER A 257 -10.36 28.50 -19.10
C SER A 257 -10.66 27.25 -19.91
N LEU A 258 -11.91 27.06 -20.35
CA LEU A 258 -12.30 25.92 -21.16
C LEU A 258 -11.77 26.07 -22.58
N GLN A 259 -10.84 25.22 -22.95
CA GLN A 259 -10.24 25.14 -24.30
C GLN A 259 -9.90 23.70 -24.62
N ASP A 260 -9.55 23.44 -25.87
CA ASP A 260 -9.03 22.13 -26.28
C ASP A 260 -7.73 21.84 -25.53
N CYS A 261 -7.63 20.66 -24.96
CA CYS A 261 -6.50 20.31 -24.11
C CYS A 261 -6.30 18.79 -24.07
N TYR A 262 -5.26 18.37 -23.35
CA TYR A 262 -5.00 16.95 -23.11
C TYR A 262 -4.31 16.76 -21.75
N LEU A 263 -4.29 15.53 -21.30
CA LEU A 263 -3.51 15.04 -20.15
C LEU A 263 -2.74 13.80 -20.60
N LEU A 264 -1.50 13.63 -20.14
CA LEU A 264 -0.78 12.37 -20.32
C LEU A 264 -0.50 11.75 -18.96
N THR A 265 -0.50 10.40 -18.91
CA THR A 265 0.06 9.66 -17.77
C THR A 265 0.95 8.53 -18.26
N SER A 266 1.96 8.19 -17.48
CA SER A 266 2.87 7.08 -17.74
C SER A 266 3.32 6.42 -16.44
N ALA A 267 4.03 5.30 -16.56
CA ALA A 267 4.63 4.57 -15.45
C ALA A 267 3.63 4.26 -14.33
N MET A 268 2.37 3.99 -14.67
CA MET A 268 1.31 3.74 -13.70
C MET A 268 1.56 2.43 -12.95
N ARG A 269 1.42 2.46 -11.62
CA ARG A 269 1.59 1.30 -10.75
C ARG A 269 0.54 1.33 -9.65
N GLY A 270 0.07 0.15 -9.27
CA GLY A 270 -0.85 -0.05 -8.15
C GLY A 270 -0.27 -1.03 -7.14
N TYR A 271 -0.31 -0.66 -5.86
CA TYR A 271 0.21 -1.46 -4.76
C TYR A 271 -0.85 -1.61 -3.68
N GLN A 272 -0.88 -2.77 -3.06
CA GLN A 272 -1.67 -3.01 -1.85
C GLN A 272 -0.72 -3.13 -0.66
N LEU A 273 -1.04 -2.43 0.43
CA LEU A 273 -0.38 -2.70 1.70
C LEU A 273 -0.95 -3.99 2.25
N VAL A 274 -0.17 -5.03 2.27
CA VAL A 274 -0.56 -6.29 2.86
C VAL A 274 0.08 -6.40 4.23
N SER A 275 -0.78 -6.47 5.24
CA SER A 275 -0.39 -7.01 6.53
C SER A 275 -0.47 -8.53 6.35
N GLY A 276 0.65 -9.12 5.93
CA GLY A 276 0.74 -10.58 5.96
C GLY A 276 0.72 -11.05 7.42
N PRO A 277 0.46 -12.35 7.68
CA PRO A 277 0.95 -12.92 8.90
C PRO A 277 2.45 -12.66 8.87
N THR A 278 2.89 -11.64 9.62
CA THR A 278 4.30 -11.37 9.88
C THR A 278 5.19 -11.58 8.67
N GLY A 279 5.57 -10.50 7.98
CA GLY A 279 6.47 -10.41 6.82
C GLY A 279 7.07 -11.74 6.33
N VAL A 280 6.36 -12.45 5.44
CA VAL A 280 6.93 -13.63 4.76
C VAL A 280 7.57 -13.14 3.47
N TYR A 281 8.86 -13.39 3.33
CA TYR A 281 9.66 -13.01 2.17
C TYR A 281 10.10 -14.28 1.46
N ARG A 282 9.66 -14.44 0.22
CA ARG A 282 9.91 -15.64 -0.60
C ARG A 282 11.15 -15.49 -1.45
N VAL A 283 11.48 -16.55 -2.16
CA VAL A 283 12.70 -16.64 -2.96
C VAL A 283 12.72 -15.68 -4.14
N ASP A 284 11.58 -15.35 -4.72
CA ASP A 284 11.40 -14.36 -5.78
C ASP A 284 11.68 -12.91 -5.34
N GLU A 285 11.76 -12.68 -4.02
CA GLU A 285 12.16 -11.42 -3.40
C GLU A 285 13.64 -11.40 -2.98
N ALA A 286 14.34 -12.52 -3.13
CA ALA A 286 15.72 -12.67 -2.71
C ALA A 286 16.72 -12.24 -3.80
N ARG A 287 17.76 -11.53 -3.38
CA ARG A 287 18.98 -11.39 -4.16
C ARG A 287 19.88 -12.59 -3.87
N ILE A 288 20.20 -13.37 -4.91
CA ILE A 288 20.99 -14.57 -4.79
C ILE A 288 22.38 -14.34 -5.40
N SER A 289 23.42 -14.83 -4.74
CA SER A 289 24.78 -14.86 -5.25
C SER A 289 25.35 -16.25 -5.11
N ARG A 290 25.80 -16.82 -6.21
CA ARG A 290 26.26 -18.22 -6.33
C ARG A 290 25.17 -19.18 -5.89
N GLY A 291 24.12 -19.28 -6.69
CA GLY A 291 22.97 -20.14 -6.48
C GLY A 291 21.84 -19.81 -7.45
N SER A 292 20.79 -20.58 -7.40
CA SER A 292 19.61 -20.52 -8.25
C SER A 292 18.32 -20.59 -7.46
N VAL A 293 17.20 -20.35 -8.11
CA VAL A 293 15.88 -20.75 -7.64
C VAL A 293 15.52 -22.04 -8.33
N ASP A 294 15.35 -23.11 -7.53
CA ASP A 294 15.04 -24.45 -8.01
C ASP A 294 13.64 -24.89 -7.57
N THR A 295 13.06 -25.89 -8.22
CA THR A 295 11.70 -26.40 -7.97
C THR A 295 11.63 -27.91 -7.90
N ASP A 296 12.77 -28.60 -7.98
CA ASP A 296 12.88 -30.06 -8.08
C ASP A 296 12.62 -30.80 -6.76
N HIS A 297 12.42 -30.08 -5.65
CA HIS A 297 12.03 -30.64 -4.35
C HIS A 297 10.63 -30.17 -3.94
N ALA A 298 9.77 -31.11 -3.53
CA ALA A 298 8.39 -30.83 -3.16
C ALA A 298 8.26 -30.08 -1.83
N GLY A 299 7.11 -29.44 -1.59
CA GLY A 299 6.74 -28.81 -0.31
C GLY A 299 7.29 -27.40 -0.06
N HIS A 300 8.01 -26.79 -1.01
CA HIS A 300 8.35 -25.37 -0.93
C HIS A 300 7.12 -24.48 -1.07
N SER A 301 7.22 -23.20 -0.66
CA SER A 301 6.17 -22.22 -0.80
C SER A 301 6.51 -21.23 -1.92
N GLY A 302 5.53 -20.91 -2.77
CA GLY A 302 5.74 -19.93 -3.86
C GLY A 302 6.45 -20.49 -5.08
N ALA A 303 7.33 -19.69 -5.71
CA ALA A 303 7.94 -19.98 -7.01
C ALA A 303 9.05 -21.05 -6.98
N GLY A 304 9.51 -21.47 -5.80
CA GLY A 304 10.61 -22.41 -5.64
C GLY A 304 11.33 -22.21 -4.31
N PHE A 305 12.59 -22.62 -4.25
CA PHE A 305 13.48 -22.42 -3.11
C PHE A 305 14.87 -21.99 -3.60
N VAL A 306 15.63 -21.30 -2.75
CA VAL A 306 17.03 -20.95 -3.05
C VAL A 306 17.91 -22.19 -2.83
N ASN A 307 18.61 -22.61 -3.87
CA ASN A 307 19.69 -23.59 -3.83
C ASN A 307 21.03 -22.87 -4.04
N LEU A 308 21.84 -22.78 -2.98
CA LEU A 308 23.15 -22.14 -3.03
C LEU A 308 24.21 -23.13 -3.50
N GLU A 309 25.18 -22.62 -4.28
CA GLU A 309 26.37 -23.41 -4.60
C GLU A 309 27.08 -23.88 -3.33
N ASN A 310 27.59 -25.12 -3.38
CA ASN A 310 28.36 -25.74 -2.29
C ASN A 310 29.75 -25.09 -2.17
N THR A 311 29.75 -23.82 -1.80
CA THR A 311 30.98 -23.02 -1.65
C THR A 311 30.80 -21.96 -0.54
N PRO A 312 31.83 -21.75 0.30
CA PRO A 312 31.78 -20.67 1.28
C PRO A 312 31.56 -19.30 0.61
N GLY A 313 30.73 -18.47 1.20
CA GLY A 313 30.44 -17.12 0.73
C GLY A 313 29.31 -17.04 -0.32
N SER A 314 28.70 -18.16 -0.74
CA SER A 314 27.40 -18.12 -1.44
C SER A 314 26.31 -17.59 -0.49
N TYR A 315 25.37 -16.76 -0.99
CA TYR A 315 24.38 -16.14 -0.11
C TYR A 315 23.02 -15.90 -0.77
N ALA A 316 22.01 -15.82 0.07
CA ALA A 316 20.72 -15.23 -0.23
C ALA A 316 20.46 -14.02 0.67
N GLU A 317 19.89 -12.94 0.12
CA GLU A 317 19.63 -11.68 0.82
C GLU A 317 18.23 -11.17 0.52
N TRP A 318 17.47 -10.84 1.55
CA TRP A 318 16.15 -10.23 1.45
C TRP A 318 16.16 -8.81 2.00
N THR A 319 15.31 -7.97 1.42
CA THR A 319 15.03 -6.63 1.97
C THR A 319 13.70 -6.66 2.70
N ILE A 320 13.73 -6.48 4.01
CA ILE A 320 12.57 -6.48 4.91
C ILE A 320 12.15 -5.04 5.19
N GLN A 321 10.86 -4.75 5.13
CA GLN A 321 10.31 -3.44 5.51
C GLN A 321 9.74 -3.49 6.92
N ALA A 322 10.28 -2.70 7.84
CA ALA A 322 9.77 -2.55 9.21
C ALA A 322 9.12 -1.18 9.40
N GLY A 323 7.88 -1.13 9.90
CA GLY A 323 7.15 0.13 10.12
C GLY A 323 7.78 1.02 11.22
N ALA A 324 8.48 0.40 12.17
CA ALA A 324 9.19 1.06 13.25
C ALA A 324 10.43 0.26 13.65
N ALA A 325 11.36 0.88 14.38
CA ALA A 325 12.46 0.17 15.00
C ALA A 325 11.93 -0.79 16.08
N SER A 326 12.33 -2.06 16.03
CA SER A 326 11.79 -3.10 16.91
C SER A 326 12.70 -4.31 17.03
N THR A 327 12.49 -5.10 18.07
CA THR A 327 12.99 -6.47 18.16
C THR A 327 11.90 -7.42 17.68
N ALA A 328 12.25 -8.39 16.87
CA ALA A 328 11.35 -9.35 16.25
C ALA A 328 11.95 -10.76 16.27
N SER A 329 11.17 -11.76 15.91
CA SER A 329 11.62 -13.12 15.62
C SER A 329 11.83 -13.27 14.13
N LEU A 330 12.97 -13.77 13.70
CA LEU A 330 13.28 -14.13 12.32
C LEU A 330 13.18 -15.66 12.17
N ASP A 331 12.19 -16.11 11.43
CA ASP A 331 12.00 -17.50 11.07
C ASP A 331 12.66 -17.80 9.72
N LEU A 332 13.44 -18.87 9.65
CA LEU A 332 14.15 -19.33 8.45
C LEU A 332 13.64 -20.71 8.10
N ARG A 333 12.83 -20.82 7.02
CA ARG A 333 12.33 -22.11 6.58
C ARG A 333 13.29 -22.75 5.59
N HIS A 334 13.73 -23.97 5.90
CA HIS A 334 14.78 -24.66 5.15
C HIS A 334 14.50 -26.15 4.99
N ALA A 335 15.16 -26.77 4.02
CA ALA A 335 15.31 -28.21 3.90
C ALA A 335 16.80 -28.56 3.84
N ASN A 336 17.20 -29.60 4.61
CA ASN A 336 18.55 -30.13 4.63
C ASN A 336 18.49 -31.66 4.59
N GLY A 337 18.58 -32.24 3.41
CA GLY A 337 18.54 -33.69 3.19
C GLY A 337 19.85 -34.43 3.51
N THR A 338 20.87 -33.74 4.08
CA THR A 338 22.14 -34.37 4.48
C THR A 338 22.10 -34.85 5.93
N ALA A 339 23.09 -35.64 6.32
CA ALA A 339 23.20 -36.17 7.68
C ALA A 339 23.81 -35.13 8.68
N ALA A 340 24.37 -34.02 8.20
CA ALA A 340 25.02 -33.00 9.02
C ALA A 340 24.31 -31.65 8.90
N ALA A 341 24.42 -30.80 9.91
CA ALA A 341 23.95 -29.42 9.81
C ALA A 341 24.75 -28.63 8.77
N ARG A 342 24.08 -27.74 8.03
CA ARG A 342 24.68 -26.82 7.05
C ARG A 342 24.65 -25.39 7.60
N PRO A 343 25.70 -24.97 8.37
CA PRO A 343 25.67 -23.70 9.07
C PRO A 343 25.83 -22.51 8.12
N MET A 344 25.15 -21.41 8.46
CA MET A 344 25.27 -20.13 7.74
C MET A 344 25.51 -18.96 8.71
N ASP A 345 26.27 -17.97 8.27
CA ASP A 345 26.32 -16.68 8.93
C ASP A 345 25.07 -15.87 8.60
N ILE A 346 24.47 -15.23 9.60
CA ILE A 346 23.30 -14.37 9.41
C ILE A 346 23.69 -12.94 9.73
N THR A 347 23.47 -12.03 8.76
CA THR A 347 23.70 -10.60 8.93
C THR A 347 22.42 -9.80 8.74
N VAL A 348 22.28 -8.75 9.53
CA VAL A 348 21.19 -7.76 9.40
C VAL A 348 21.80 -6.38 9.25
N ASN A 349 21.45 -5.68 8.19
CA ASN A 349 22.02 -4.37 7.86
C ASN A 349 23.57 -4.37 7.85
N GLY A 350 24.19 -5.45 7.37
CA GLY A 350 25.63 -5.64 7.34
C GLY A 350 26.26 -6.08 8.67
N THR A 351 25.52 -6.07 9.78
CA THR A 351 26.00 -6.54 11.09
C THR A 351 25.70 -8.03 11.26
N ARG A 352 26.71 -8.85 11.56
CA ARG A 352 26.52 -10.28 11.82
C ARG A 352 25.86 -10.48 13.19
N ILE A 353 24.65 -11.05 13.18
CA ILE A 353 23.86 -11.34 14.38
C ILE A 353 23.99 -12.80 14.82
N ALA A 354 24.38 -13.69 13.92
CA ALA A 354 24.68 -15.08 14.25
C ALA A 354 25.84 -15.57 13.36
N ALA A 355 26.85 -16.17 13.97
CA ALA A 355 27.92 -16.84 13.29
C ALA A 355 27.63 -18.34 13.26
N GLY A 356 27.70 -18.96 12.06
CA GLY A 356 27.47 -20.38 11.91
C GLY A 356 26.13 -20.87 12.46
N HIS A 357 25.03 -20.11 12.26
CA HIS A 357 23.69 -20.54 12.69
C HIS A 357 23.35 -21.92 12.09
N PRO A 358 23.01 -22.91 12.92
CA PRO A 358 22.81 -24.28 12.43
C PRO A 358 21.50 -24.43 11.69
N PHE A 359 21.54 -25.14 10.56
CA PHE A 359 20.39 -25.67 9.85
C PHE A 359 20.46 -27.20 9.93
N PRO A 360 19.80 -27.81 10.90
CA PRO A 360 19.89 -29.25 11.13
C PRO A 360 19.27 -30.06 9.98
N PRO A 361 19.60 -31.37 9.87
CA PRO A 361 18.98 -32.29 8.94
C PRO A 361 17.45 -32.33 9.06
N THR A 362 16.74 -32.45 7.92
CA THR A 362 15.28 -32.53 7.84
C THR A 362 14.79 -33.87 7.27
N ALA A 363 15.55 -34.94 7.44
CA ALA A 363 15.34 -36.29 6.89
C ALA A 363 15.54 -36.40 5.37
N ASN A 364 15.09 -35.47 4.56
CA ASN A 364 15.28 -35.40 3.11
C ASN A 364 15.10 -33.95 2.62
N TRP A 365 15.30 -33.72 1.32
CA TRP A 365 15.19 -32.41 0.70
C TRP A 365 13.76 -31.93 0.46
N ASP A 366 12.75 -32.82 0.59
CA ASP A 366 11.33 -32.49 0.49
C ASP A 366 10.68 -32.22 1.85
N THR A 367 11.42 -32.40 2.94
CA THR A 367 10.98 -32.12 4.31
C THR A 367 11.50 -30.78 4.77
N TRP A 368 10.61 -29.90 5.14
CA TRP A 368 10.91 -28.51 5.50
C TRP A 368 10.77 -28.29 6.99
N ALA A 369 11.75 -27.66 7.59
CA ALA A 369 11.77 -27.20 8.99
C ALA A 369 11.93 -25.69 9.08
N THR A 370 11.78 -25.14 10.28
CA THR A 370 12.00 -23.72 10.54
C THR A 370 12.93 -23.58 11.74
N THR A 371 13.98 -22.80 11.59
CA THR A 371 14.77 -22.28 12.72
C THR A 371 14.41 -20.84 12.97
N THR A 372 14.54 -20.39 14.22
CA THR A 372 14.11 -19.05 14.64
C THR A 372 15.21 -18.39 15.47
N LEU A 373 15.44 -17.10 15.25
CA LEU A 373 16.37 -16.30 16.04
C LEU A 373 15.83 -14.87 16.25
N PRO A 374 16.24 -14.19 17.35
CA PRO A 374 15.85 -12.80 17.56
C PRO A 374 16.60 -11.88 16.59
N VAL A 375 15.91 -10.83 16.13
CA VAL A 375 16.47 -9.83 15.22
C VAL A 375 16.06 -8.42 15.66
N SER A 376 17.01 -7.47 15.59
CA SER A 376 16.71 -6.05 15.77
C SER A 376 16.61 -5.38 14.39
N LEU A 377 15.46 -4.75 14.12
CA LEU A 377 15.18 -4.04 12.88
C LEU A 377 15.12 -2.53 13.14
N LYS A 378 15.65 -1.73 12.23
CA LYS A 378 15.43 -0.28 12.18
C LYS A 378 14.11 0.04 11.42
N ALA A 379 13.56 1.22 11.62
CA ALA A 379 12.45 1.70 10.80
C ALA A 379 12.86 1.77 9.31
N GLY A 380 11.95 1.38 8.43
CA GLY A 380 12.19 1.33 6.98
C GLY A 380 12.84 0.03 6.51
N ALA A 381 13.66 0.12 5.47
CA ALA A 381 14.30 -1.03 4.83
C ALA A 381 15.43 -1.62 5.69
N ASN A 382 15.41 -2.95 5.85
CA ASN A 382 16.44 -3.75 6.49
C ASN A 382 16.89 -4.86 5.55
N THR A 383 18.17 -5.13 5.46
CA THR A 383 18.69 -6.29 4.71
C THR A 383 18.94 -7.45 5.67
N VAL A 384 18.50 -8.64 5.31
CA VAL A 384 18.80 -9.90 6.00
C VAL A 384 19.50 -10.80 5.01
N ARG A 385 20.74 -11.17 5.30
CA ARG A 385 21.57 -12.03 4.46
C ARG A 385 21.96 -13.29 5.20
N LEU A 386 21.81 -14.43 4.53
CA LEU A 386 22.27 -15.75 4.95
C LEU A 386 23.41 -16.17 4.03
N THR A 387 24.59 -16.40 4.62
CA THR A 387 25.82 -16.71 3.88
C THR A 387 26.36 -18.07 4.29
N SER A 388 26.61 -18.95 3.31
CA SER A 388 27.23 -20.27 3.54
C SER A 388 28.62 -20.13 4.13
N THR A 389 28.93 -20.94 5.14
CA THR A 389 30.23 -20.88 5.87
C THR A 389 31.15 -22.07 5.57
N THR A 390 30.65 -23.12 4.92
CA THR A 390 31.38 -24.37 4.62
C THR A 390 31.38 -24.67 3.13
N ALA A 391 32.25 -25.60 2.73
CA ALA A 391 32.32 -26.12 1.36
C ALA A 391 31.11 -26.99 0.99
N ASP A 392 30.29 -27.39 1.96
CA ASP A 392 29.03 -28.09 1.70
C ASP A 392 27.88 -27.14 1.31
N GLY A 393 28.12 -25.83 1.36
CA GLY A 393 27.11 -24.82 1.08
C GLY A 393 26.09 -24.62 2.20
N GLY A 394 24.95 -24.01 1.87
CA GLY A 394 23.80 -23.84 2.76
C GLY A 394 22.74 -24.92 2.57
N PRO A 395 21.68 -24.96 3.38
CA PRO A 395 20.47 -25.74 3.11
C PRO A 395 19.70 -25.12 1.94
N ASN A 396 18.71 -25.83 1.42
CA ASN A 396 17.68 -25.22 0.58
C ASN A 396 16.85 -24.25 1.44
N LEU A 397 16.70 -22.99 0.99
CA LEU A 397 15.96 -21.97 1.70
C LEU A 397 14.65 -21.67 0.98
N ASP A 398 13.51 -21.87 1.65
CA ASP A 398 12.18 -21.65 1.07
C ASP A 398 11.73 -20.18 1.22
N ARG A 399 11.86 -19.66 2.41
CA ARG A 399 11.47 -18.29 2.75
C ARG A 399 12.06 -17.89 4.09
N ILE A 400 12.07 -16.58 4.33
CA ILE A 400 12.23 -16.02 5.67
C ILE A 400 10.92 -15.37 6.12
N ALA A 401 10.69 -15.34 7.42
CA ALA A 401 9.55 -14.61 7.99
C ALA A 401 9.99 -13.84 9.24
N VAL A 402 9.41 -12.65 9.43
CA VAL A 402 9.62 -11.82 10.62
C VAL A 402 8.34 -11.82 11.43
N ARG A 403 8.38 -12.08 12.73
CA ARG A 403 7.22 -12.11 13.63
C ARG A 403 7.42 -11.21 14.84
#